data_800e94147a171b2c65496f3c3714ca1a
#
_entry.id   800e94147a171b2c65496f3c3714ca1a
#
_cell.length_a   1.000
_cell.length_b   1.000
_cell.length_c   1.000
_cell.angle_alpha   90.00
_cell.angle_beta   90.00
_cell.angle_gamma   90.00
#
_symmetry.space_group_name_H-M   'P 1'
#
loop_
_entity.id
_entity.type
_entity.pdbx_description
1 polymer ?
#
loop_
_entity_poly.entity_id
_entity_poly.type
_entity_poly.pdbx_seq_one_letter_code
_entity_poly.pdbx_strand_id
1 'polypeptide(L)'
;MIGLLERALPEGGEPRWNAGRRIALYRYPRGVGVPAHQRSHAELFYMVRGSTRHRIGGSELRLDEGELLLLGQNTPQELLPPDENAIAVSFFLSSAFFGDILAFLGTEATPLREFVLKSLSQETPYGYLHFRVGGVRQVGNLMENLLLHLLEHPDSRRAIPLYTVGLLFVQLLEESDKLTMGIREQQTVLELLKYLERGYVGGSLTEAAELLHCDVAWLSREIKRRTGRTYTELLQERRLLQAAWLLEHTNQRISDIALAVGYENVSYFHRIFRKRFSMSPKKYRDSR
;
A
#
# COMPACT_ATOMS: atom_id res chain seq x y z
N MET A 1 -8.85 13.09 21.84
CA MET A 1 -9.26 11.97 20.93
C MET A 1 -9.86 10.78 21.69
N ILE A 2 -9.13 10.06 22.55
CA ILE A 2 -9.62 8.83 23.23
C ILE A 2 -10.96 9.02 23.95
N GLY A 3 -11.12 10.05 24.78
CA GLY A 3 -12.38 10.30 25.49
C GLY A 3 -13.58 10.63 24.59
N LEU A 4 -13.35 11.19 23.39
CA LEU A 4 -14.38 11.36 22.38
C LEU A 4 -14.75 10.03 21.73
N LEU A 5 -13.74 9.23 21.37
CA LEU A 5 -13.93 7.90 20.81
C LEU A 5 -14.78 7.02 21.73
N GLU A 6 -14.48 7.02 23.02
CA GLU A 6 -15.18 6.23 24.04
C GLU A 6 -16.65 6.63 24.21
N ARG A 7 -16.94 7.93 24.10
CA ARG A 7 -18.32 8.44 24.21
C ARG A 7 -19.13 8.26 22.93
N ALA A 8 -18.50 8.50 21.77
CA ALA A 8 -19.21 8.56 20.49
C ALA A 8 -19.32 7.21 19.79
N LEU A 9 -18.45 6.25 20.12
CA LEU A 9 -18.43 4.93 19.50
C LEU A 9 -18.34 3.84 20.59
N PRO A 10 -19.47 3.16 20.90
CA PRO A 10 -19.48 2.08 21.87
C PRO A 10 -18.61 0.92 21.41
N GLU A 11 -18.12 0.14 22.37
CA GLU A 11 -17.34 -1.08 22.08
C GLU A 11 -18.24 -2.15 21.45
N GLY A 12 -17.77 -2.78 20.40
CA GLY A 12 -18.54 -3.80 19.69
C GLY A 12 -19.73 -3.22 18.91
N GLY A 13 -20.71 -4.06 18.62
CA GLY A 13 -21.91 -3.69 17.88
C GLY A 13 -21.70 -3.70 16.36
N GLU A 14 -22.57 -3.01 15.65
CA GLU A 14 -22.52 -2.91 14.19
C GLU A 14 -21.62 -1.78 13.72
N PRO A 15 -20.91 -1.96 12.60
CA PRO A 15 -20.11 -0.88 12.01
C PRO A 15 -20.95 0.35 11.70
N ARG A 16 -20.50 1.51 12.15
CA ARG A 16 -21.17 2.79 11.91
C ARG A 16 -20.76 3.39 10.57
N TRP A 17 -21.59 3.22 9.57
CA TRP A 17 -21.38 3.78 8.23
C TRP A 17 -21.63 5.30 8.19
N ASN A 18 -20.76 6.03 7.50
CA ASN A 18 -21.02 7.43 7.17
C ASN A 18 -22.21 7.56 6.20
N ALA A 19 -22.78 8.77 6.07
CA ALA A 19 -23.94 9.02 5.21
C ALA A 19 -23.71 8.67 3.73
N GLY A 20 -22.45 8.71 3.25
CA GLY A 20 -22.06 8.25 1.92
C GLY A 20 -21.87 6.74 1.80
N ARG A 21 -21.95 6.00 2.89
CA ARG A 21 -21.69 4.53 2.99
C ARG A 21 -20.37 4.10 2.35
N ARG A 22 -19.36 4.95 2.41
CA ARG A 22 -18.03 4.68 1.84
C ARG A 22 -17.05 4.16 2.87
N ILE A 23 -17.19 4.63 4.12
CA ILE A 23 -16.36 4.26 5.27
C ILE A 23 -17.29 3.94 6.43
N ALA A 24 -17.05 2.82 7.11
CA ALA A 24 -17.66 2.54 8.40
C ALA A 24 -16.59 2.49 9.47
N LEU A 25 -16.92 3.02 10.65
CA LEU A 25 -16.07 3.00 11.82
C LEU A 25 -16.56 1.95 12.81
N TYR A 26 -15.62 1.17 13.36
CA TYR A 26 -15.89 0.15 14.36
C TYR A 26 -14.83 0.19 15.45
N ARG A 27 -15.25 0.09 16.72
CA ARG A 27 -14.35 0.01 17.87
C ARG A 27 -14.40 -1.39 18.47
N TYR A 28 -13.24 -2.01 18.63
CA TYR A 28 -13.13 -3.35 19.22
C TYR A 28 -13.36 -3.31 20.73
N PRO A 29 -14.03 -4.32 21.30
CA PRO A 29 -14.15 -4.46 22.74
C PRO A 29 -12.80 -4.77 23.38
N ARG A 30 -12.56 -4.22 24.56
CA ARG A 30 -11.32 -4.43 25.31
C ARG A 30 -11.27 -5.82 25.90
N GLY A 31 -10.09 -6.42 25.93
CA GLY A 31 -9.88 -7.74 26.53
C GLY A 31 -10.61 -8.91 25.83
N VAL A 32 -11.37 -8.63 24.78
CA VAL A 32 -12.18 -9.63 24.07
C VAL A 32 -11.61 -9.88 22.69
N GLY A 33 -11.24 -11.13 22.40
CA GLY A 33 -10.84 -11.54 21.07
C GLY A 33 -12.04 -11.66 20.13
N VAL A 34 -11.74 -11.65 18.83
CA VAL A 34 -12.75 -11.93 17.79
C VAL A 34 -12.35 -13.25 17.13
N PRO A 35 -13.21 -14.30 17.20
CA PRO A 35 -12.93 -15.59 16.57
C PRO A 35 -12.65 -15.46 15.07
N ALA A 36 -12.10 -16.52 14.48
CA ALA A 36 -11.81 -16.54 13.05
C ALA A 36 -13.04 -16.15 12.22
N HIS A 37 -12.88 -15.11 11.41
CA HIS A 37 -13.94 -14.54 10.59
C HIS A 37 -13.39 -13.95 9.30
N GLN A 38 -14.29 -13.63 8.39
CA GLN A 38 -14.01 -12.92 7.14
C GLN A 38 -14.99 -11.75 6.99
N ARG A 39 -14.56 -10.68 6.35
CA ARG A 39 -15.42 -9.53 6.07
C ARG A 39 -15.50 -9.26 4.57
N SER A 40 -16.70 -8.90 4.11
CA SER A 40 -16.95 -8.55 2.71
C SER A 40 -16.38 -7.21 2.26
N HIS A 41 -15.84 -6.44 3.18
CA HIS A 41 -15.21 -5.14 2.93
C HIS A 41 -13.72 -5.20 3.28
N ALA A 42 -12.91 -4.40 2.61
CA ALA A 42 -11.55 -4.18 3.06
C ALA A 42 -11.56 -3.42 4.39
N GLU A 43 -10.58 -3.70 5.23
CA GLU A 43 -10.50 -3.19 6.58
C GLU A 43 -9.14 -2.50 6.79
N LEU A 44 -9.15 -1.23 7.16
CA LEU A 44 -7.99 -0.53 7.67
C LEU A 44 -8.09 -0.55 9.20
N PHE A 45 -7.34 -1.43 9.84
CA PHE A 45 -7.24 -1.54 11.29
C PHE A 45 -6.16 -0.58 11.81
N TYR A 46 -6.47 0.17 12.84
CA TYR A 46 -5.57 1.12 13.49
C TYR A 46 -5.47 0.86 14.99
N MET A 47 -4.24 0.70 15.47
CA MET A 47 -3.96 0.55 16.87
C MET A 47 -3.82 1.92 17.54
N VAL A 48 -4.87 2.39 18.21
CA VAL A 48 -4.92 3.72 18.83
C VAL A 48 -4.07 3.76 20.10
N ARG A 49 -4.06 2.67 20.88
CA ARG A 49 -3.31 2.54 22.13
C ARG A 49 -3.06 1.08 22.48
N GLY A 50 -1.86 0.76 22.99
CA GLY A 50 -1.49 -0.57 23.43
C GLY A 50 -1.09 -1.48 22.26
N SER A 51 -1.44 -2.76 22.31
CA SER A 51 -1.13 -3.71 21.23
C SER A 51 -2.20 -4.79 21.07
N THR A 52 -2.26 -5.38 19.87
CA THR A 52 -3.09 -6.54 19.56
C THR A 52 -2.28 -7.60 18.81
N ARG A 53 -2.82 -8.83 18.79
CA ARG A 53 -2.27 -9.92 17.98
C ARG A 53 -3.34 -10.46 17.05
N HIS A 54 -3.01 -10.55 15.77
CA HIS A 54 -3.86 -11.12 14.74
C HIS A 54 -3.28 -12.44 14.25
N ARG A 55 -4.14 -13.41 13.98
CA ARG A 55 -3.77 -14.63 13.27
C ARG A 55 -4.37 -14.59 11.88
N ILE A 56 -3.52 -14.53 10.84
CA ILE A 56 -3.91 -14.36 9.44
C ILE A 56 -3.12 -15.37 8.60
N GLY A 57 -3.83 -16.25 7.86
CA GLY A 57 -3.17 -17.23 7.00
C GLY A 57 -2.22 -18.18 7.75
N GLY A 58 -2.51 -18.50 9.03
CA GLY A 58 -1.69 -19.36 9.87
C GLY A 58 -0.49 -18.68 10.54
N SER A 59 -0.23 -17.41 10.25
CA SER A 59 0.83 -16.61 10.87
C SER A 59 0.26 -15.69 11.93
N GLU A 60 0.99 -15.51 13.03
CA GLU A 60 0.63 -14.54 14.07
C GLU A 60 1.37 -13.21 13.82
N LEU A 61 0.62 -12.13 13.83
CA LEU A 61 1.09 -10.77 13.62
C LEU A 61 0.76 -9.93 14.86
N ARG A 62 1.72 -9.21 15.40
CA ARG A 62 1.51 -8.21 16.43
C ARG A 62 1.43 -6.83 15.82
N LEU A 63 0.41 -6.07 16.22
CA LEU A 63 0.27 -4.63 15.97
C LEU A 63 0.53 -3.88 17.27
N ASP A 64 1.41 -2.89 17.19
CA ASP A 64 1.73 -1.97 18.28
C ASP A 64 1.05 -0.59 18.05
N GLU A 65 1.04 0.25 19.08
CA GLU A 65 0.42 1.58 19.05
C GLU A 65 0.90 2.42 17.85
N GLY A 66 -0.06 3.03 17.14
CA GLY A 66 0.17 3.84 15.96
C GLY A 66 0.38 3.05 14.67
N GLU A 67 0.41 1.72 14.72
CA GLU A 67 0.55 0.89 13.53
C GLU A 67 -0.77 0.65 12.81
N LEU A 68 -0.68 0.35 11.52
CA LEU A 68 -1.80 0.13 10.62
C LEU A 68 -1.73 -1.25 9.98
N LEU A 69 -2.89 -1.91 9.90
CA LEU A 69 -3.06 -3.16 9.18
C LEU A 69 -4.18 -3.00 8.16
N LEU A 70 -3.85 -3.10 6.89
CA LEU A 70 -4.83 -3.08 5.80
C LEU A 70 -5.12 -4.51 5.35
N LEU A 71 -6.35 -4.95 5.58
CA LEU A 71 -6.84 -6.29 5.27
C LEU A 71 -7.72 -6.27 4.02
N GLY A 72 -7.46 -7.21 3.12
CA GLY A 72 -8.30 -7.39 1.94
C GLY A 72 -9.68 -7.99 2.26
N GLN A 73 -10.62 -7.80 1.36
CA GLN A 73 -11.94 -8.46 1.43
C GLN A 73 -11.77 -9.98 1.55
N ASN A 74 -12.62 -10.61 2.34
CA ASN A 74 -12.64 -12.05 2.56
C ASN A 74 -11.31 -12.66 3.07
N THR A 75 -10.42 -11.83 3.63
CA THR A 75 -9.21 -12.34 4.29
C THR A 75 -9.58 -12.98 5.62
N PRO A 76 -9.33 -14.30 5.82
CA PRO A 76 -9.58 -14.94 7.09
C PRO A 76 -8.65 -14.38 8.16
N GLN A 77 -9.20 -13.87 9.23
CA GLN A 77 -8.45 -13.35 10.37
C GLN A 77 -9.10 -13.74 11.69
N GLU A 78 -8.28 -13.85 12.72
CA GLU A 78 -8.67 -13.99 14.12
C GLU A 78 -7.96 -12.90 14.90
N LEU A 79 -8.70 -12.16 15.73
CA LEU A 79 -8.10 -11.21 16.69
C LEU A 79 -8.00 -11.91 18.04
N LEU A 80 -6.78 -12.13 18.51
CA LEU A 80 -6.55 -12.67 19.84
C LEU A 80 -6.92 -11.62 20.91
N PRO A 81 -7.33 -12.04 22.13
CA PRO A 81 -7.68 -11.10 23.17
C PRO A 81 -6.60 -10.04 23.36
N PRO A 82 -6.92 -8.74 23.13
CA PRO A 82 -5.99 -7.66 23.41
C PRO A 82 -5.91 -7.37 24.90
N ASP A 83 -4.91 -6.57 25.30
CA ASP A 83 -4.81 -6.09 26.68
C ASP A 83 -6.03 -5.25 27.06
N GLU A 84 -6.40 -5.22 28.36
CA GLU A 84 -7.56 -4.46 28.86
C GLU A 84 -7.48 -2.95 28.58
N ASN A 85 -6.26 -2.41 28.44
CA ASN A 85 -6.03 -0.99 28.11
C ASN A 85 -5.89 -0.74 26.60
N ALA A 86 -5.97 -1.77 25.77
CA ALA A 86 -5.85 -1.64 24.35
C ALA A 86 -7.08 -0.94 23.75
N ILE A 87 -6.84 -0.04 22.80
CA ILE A 87 -7.89 0.64 22.03
C ILE A 87 -7.57 0.45 20.56
N ALA A 88 -8.43 -0.27 19.89
CA ALA A 88 -8.32 -0.56 18.45
C ALA A 88 -9.60 -0.13 17.73
N VAL A 89 -9.42 0.40 16.53
CA VAL A 89 -10.52 0.79 15.64
C VAL A 89 -10.27 0.27 14.24
N SER A 90 -11.35 -0.06 13.54
CA SER A 90 -11.32 -0.39 12.11
C SER A 90 -12.14 0.58 11.30
N PHE A 91 -11.61 0.91 10.12
CA PHE A 91 -12.32 1.60 9.06
C PHE A 91 -12.63 0.58 7.98
N PHE A 92 -13.89 0.22 7.81
CA PHE A 92 -14.32 -0.61 6.70
C PHE A 92 -14.50 0.25 5.47
N LEU A 93 -13.83 -0.14 4.39
CA LEU A 93 -13.77 0.64 3.15
C LEU A 93 -14.58 -0.08 2.07
N SER A 94 -15.55 0.63 1.47
CA SER A 94 -16.33 0.07 0.36
C SER A 94 -15.50 0.02 -0.93
N SER A 95 -15.89 -0.84 -1.88
CA SER A 95 -15.24 -0.89 -3.20
C SER A 95 -15.29 0.44 -3.95
N ALA A 96 -16.40 1.18 -3.85
CA ALA A 96 -16.52 2.51 -4.45
C ALA A 96 -15.50 3.51 -3.90
N PHE A 97 -15.06 3.36 -2.66
CA PHE A 97 -14.02 4.19 -2.04
C PHE A 97 -12.66 4.00 -2.71
N PHE A 98 -12.30 2.76 -3.05
CA PHE A 98 -11.02 2.47 -3.69
C PHE A 98 -10.91 3.03 -5.10
N GLY A 99 -12.02 3.15 -5.83
CA GLY A 99 -12.03 3.81 -7.14
C GLY A 99 -11.55 5.26 -7.08
N ASP A 100 -12.03 5.98 -6.07
CA ASP A 100 -11.62 7.37 -5.84
C ASP A 100 -10.17 7.47 -5.34
N ILE A 101 -9.76 6.55 -4.45
CA ILE A 101 -8.40 6.52 -3.87
C ILE A 101 -7.32 6.22 -4.92
N LEU A 102 -7.62 5.41 -5.93
CA LEU A 102 -6.65 5.03 -6.96
C LEU A 102 -6.01 6.24 -7.65
N ALA A 103 -6.76 7.34 -7.78
CA ALA A 103 -6.26 8.58 -8.37
C ALA A 103 -5.10 9.22 -7.58
N PHE A 104 -5.01 8.98 -6.27
CA PHE A 104 -3.94 9.51 -5.41
C PHE A 104 -2.65 8.69 -5.47
N LEU A 105 -2.72 7.42 -5.90
CA LEU A 105 -1.61 6.48 -5.83
C LEU A 105 -0.70 6.52 -7.06
N GLY A 106 -0.94 7.42 -8.01
CA GLY A 106 -0.15 7.50 -9.23
C GLY A 106 -0.26 6.24 -10.10
N THR A 107 0.71 6.07 -11.01
CA THR A 107 0.73 4.93 -11.96
C THR A 107 1.80 3.88 -11.64
N GLU A 108 2.64 4.13 -10.65
CA GLU A 108 3.71 3.23 -10.25
C GLU A 108 3.15 1.92 -9.65
N ALA A 109 3.80 0.80 -9.97
CA ALA A 109 3.44 -0.50 -9.43
C ALA A 109 3.97 -0.63 -7.99
N THR A 110 3.17 -0.18 -7.02
CA THR A 110 3.47 -0.33 -5.59
C THR A 110 2.56 -1.37 -4.94
N PRO A 111 2.97 -2.01 -3.85
CA PRO A 111 2.14 -2.99 -3.14
C PRO A 111 0.78 -2.42 -2.71
N LEU A 112 0.76 -1.17 -2.26
CA LEU A 112 -0.47 -0.50 -1.84
C LEU A 112 -1.40 -0.25 -3.04
N ARG A 113 -0.85 0.21 -4.17
CA ARG A 113 -1.63 0.40 -5.40
C ARG A 113 -2.19 -0.92 -5.92
N GLU A 114 -1.39 -1.98 -5.92
CA GLU A 114 -1.86 -3.31 -6.30
C GLU A 114 -2.96 -3.83 -5.39
N PHE A 115 -2.84 -3.61 -4.08
CA PHE A 115 -3.89 -3.93 -3.13
C PHE A 115 -5.21 -3.22 -3.48
N VAL A 116 -5.15 -1.91 -3.76
CA VAL A 116 -6.31 -1.10 -4.16
C VAL A 116 -6.93 -1.60 -5.47
N LEU A 117 -6.11 -1.88 -6.50
CA LEU A 117 -6.58 -2.41 -7.79
C LEU A 117 -7.29 -3.77 -7.64
N LYS A 118 -6.73 -4.69 -6.85
CA LYS A 118 -7.35 -6.00 -6.56
C LYS A 118 -8.65 -5.84 -5.80
N SER A 119 -8.71 -4.87 -4.89
CA SER A 119 -9.95 -4.56 -4.15
C SER A 119 -11.08 -4.03 -5.06
N LEU A 120 -10.75 -3.47 -6.23
CA LEU A 120 -11.71 -3.04 -7.24
C LEU A 120 -12.17 -4.18 -8.15
N SER A 121 -11.26 -5.08 -8.53
CA SER A 121 -11.55 -6.17 -9.49
C SER A 121 -12.38 -7.31 -8.91
N GLN A 122 -12.73 -7.26 -7.62
CA GLN A 122 -13.35 -8.34 -6.85
C GLN A 122 -12.56 -9.68 -6.88
N GLU A 123 -11.39 -9.68 -7.50
CA GLU A 123 -10.42 -10.73 -7.25
C GLU A 123 -10.05 -10.64 -5.79
N THR A 124 -10.42 -11.63 -5.01
CA THR A 124 -10.19 -11.66 -3.57
C THR A 124 -8.72 -11.34 -3.28
N PRO A 125 -8.39 -10.13 -2.79
CA PRO A 125 -7.04 -9.86 -2.35
C PRO A 125 -6.82 -10.71 -1.11
N TYR A 126 -6.18 -11.84 -1.31
CA TYR A 126 -5.80 -12.71 -0.22
C TYR A 126 -4.56 -12.09 0.43
N GLY A 127 -4.75 -11.51 1.63
CA GLY A 127 -3.62 -11.01 2.39
C GLY A 127 -3.83 -9.67 3.07
N TYR A 128 -2.75 -9.19 3.63
CA TYR A 128 -2.72 -7.94 4.35
C TYR A 128 -1.44 -7.14 4.06
N LEU A 129 -1.53 -5.83 4.29
CA LEU A 129 -0.39 -4.92 4.35
C LEU A 129 -0.28 -4.41 5.79
N HIS A 130 0.85 -4.65 6.44
CA HIS A 130 1.14 -4.14 7.78
C HIS A 130 2.18 -3.03 7.72
N PHE A 131 1.82 -1.85 8.15
CA PHE A 131 2.66 -0.66 8.19
C PHE A 131 3.11 -0.38 9.63
N ARG A 132 4.39 -0.57 9.90
CA ARG A 132 5.04 -0.31 11.20
C ARG A 132 5.37 1.17 11.34
N VAL A 133 4.35 2.00 11.37
CA VAL A 133 4.46 3.46 11.31
C VAL A 133 4.12 4.16 12.64
N GLY A 134 4.10 3.43 13.76
CA GLY A 134 3.76 3.97 15.08
C GLY A 134 4.57 5.19 15.52
N GLY A 135 5.82 5.35 15.01
CA GLY A 135 6.63 6.53 15.26
C GLY A 135 6.51 7.64 14.21
N VAL A 136 5.69 7.47 13.16
CA VAL A 136 5.53 8.46 12.07
C VAL A 136 4.44 9.45 12.41
N ARG A 137 4.86 10.64 12.85
CA ARG A 137 3.97 11.71 13.30
C ARG A 137 2.91 12.12 12.27
N GLN A 138 3.28 12.17 11.00
CA GLN A 138 2.40 12.53 9.89
C GLN A 138 1.25 11.53 9.76
N VAL A 139 1.54 10.23 9.86
CA VAL A 139 0.53 9.17 9.84
C VAL A 139 -0.39 9.28 11.05
N GLY A 140 0.16 9.46 12.26
CA GLY A 140 -0.62 9.63 13.47
C GLY A 140 -1.60 10.82 13.38
N ASN A 141 -1.14 11.97 12.89
CA ASN A 141 -1.99 13.16 12.71
C ASN A 141 -3.13 12.92 11.71
N LEU A 142 -2.86 12.22 10.60
CA LEU A 142 -3.89 11.90 9.60
C LEU A 142 -4.94 10.94 10.17
N MET A 143 -4.51 9.93 10.93
CA MET A 143 -5.42 9.01 11.60
C MET A 143 -6.28 9.69 12.66
N GLU A 144 -5.69 10.59 13.45
CA GLU A 144 -6.42 11.38 14.43
C GLU A 144 -7.47 12.29 13.77
N ASN A 145 -7.09 13.01 12.72
CA ASN A 145 -8.00 13.88 11.96
C ASN A 145 -9.15 13.07 11.33
N LEU A 146 -8.86 11.89 10.77
CA LEU A 146 -9.88 11.01 10.21
C LEU A 146 -10.89 10.55 11.29
N LEU A 147 -10.37 10.09 12.42
CA LEU A 147 -11.20 9.66 13.56
C LEU A 147 -12.09 10.80 14.08
N LEU A 148 -11.50 11.95 14.36
CA LEU A 148 -12.24 13.11 14.87
C LEU A 148 -13.36 13.51 13.90
N HIS A 149 -13.04 13.61 12.60
CA HIS A 149 -14.04 13.99 11.61
C HIS A 149 -15.21 12.99 11.54
N LEU A 150 -14.94 11.69 11.55
CA LEU A 150 -16.00 10.66 11.49
C LEU A 150 -16.84 10.59 12.76
N LEU A 151 -16.25 10.92 13.92
CA LEU A 151 -16.96 10.93 15.20
C LEU A 151 -17.83 12.19 15.38
N GLU A 152 -17.32 13.34 14.98
CA GLU A 152 -18.02 14.63 15.14
C GLU A 152 -19.05 14.88 14.03
N HIS A 153 -18.83 14.32 12.82
CA HIS A 153 -19.65 14.56 11.64
C HIS A 153 -20.10 13.26 10.97
N PRO A 154 -20.78 12.33 11.69
CA PRO A 154 -21.15 11.02 11.15
C PRO A 154 -22.05 11.09 9.92
N ASP A 155 -22.86 12.15 9.80
CA ASP A 155 -23.80 12.37 8.70
C ASP A 155 -23.21 13.20 7.57
N SER A 156 -21.94 13.58 7.67
CA SER A 156 -21.26 14.39 6.63
C SER A 156 -21.10 13.58 5.35
N ARG A 157 -21.56 14.15 4.24
CA ARG A 157 -21.30 13.66 2.88
C ARG A 157 -20.08 14.32 2.25
N ARG A 158 -19.32 15.12 3.02
CA ARG A 158 -18.14 15.83 2.53
C ARG A 158 -17.03 14.86 2.16
N ALA A 159 -16.20 15.26 1.22
CA ALA A 159 -15.09 14.45 0.74
C ALA A 159 -13.88 14.40 1.69
N ILE A 160 -13.95 15.05 2.88
CA ILE A 160 -12.83 15.11 3.83
C ILE A 160 -12.27 13.72 4.17
N PRO A 161 -13.07 12.70 4.54
CA PRO A 161 -12.53 11.38 4.83
C PRO A 161 -11.82 10.76 3.63
N LEU A 162 -12.32 11.00 2.41
CA LEU A 162 -11.70 10.51 1.18
C LEU A 162 -10.31 11.13 0.96
N TYR A 163 -10.21 12.45 1.07
CA TYR A 163 -8.92 13.15 0.90
C TYR A 163 -7.94 12.81 2.03
N THR A 164 -8.43 12.66 3.27
CA THR A 164 -7.57 12.27 4.40
C THR A 164 -7.00 10.88 4.21
N VAL A 165 -7.80 9.89 3.79
CA VAL A 165 -7.29 8.54 3.49
C VAL A 165 -6.43 8.54 2.23
N GLY A 166 -6.76 9.34 1.22
CA GLY A 166 -5.91 9.53 0.05
C GLY A 166 -4.52 10.03 0.43
N LEU A 167 -4.45 11.08 1.25
CA LEU A 167 -3.18 11.62 1.75
C LEU A 167 -2.46 10.62 2.67
N LEU A 168 -3.20 9.89 3.52
CA LEU A 168 -2.64 8.79 4.32
C LEU A 168 -1.97 7.74 3.43
N PHE A 169 -2.63 7.31 2.36
CA PHE A 169 -2.08 6.32 1.46
C PHE A 169 -0.84 6.84 0.71
N VAL A 170 -0.83 8.10 0.30
CA VAL A 170 0.37 8.75 -0.26
C VAL A 170 1.50 8.78 0.77
N GLN A 171 1.22 9.16 2.03
CA GLN A 171 2.22 9.12 3.11
C GLN A 171 2.73 7.70 3.37
N LEU A 172 1.88 6.67 3.29
CA LEU A 172 2.30 5.27 3.46
C LEU A 172 3.17 4.76 2.29
N LEU A 173 3.10 5.35 1.10
CA LEU A 173 4.04 5.07 0.01
C LEU A 173 5.44 5.56 0.34
N GLU A 174 5.56 6.74 0.96
CA GLU A 174 6.86 7.28 1.42
C GLU A 174 7.49 6.40 2.52
N GLU A 175 6.67 5.70 3.30
CA GLU A 175 7.08 4.81 4.40
C GLU A 175 7.17 3.33 3.95
N SER A 176 7.40 3.08 2.67
CA SER A 176 7.40 1.72 2.10
C SER A 176 8.45 0.77 2.71
N ASP A 177 9.52 1.30 3.30
CA ASP A 177 10.53 0.56 4.06
C ASP A 177 9.97 -0.05 5.36
N LYS A 178 8.90 0.52 5.92
CA LYS A 178 8.20 0.06 7.13
C LYS A 178 7.03 -0.88 6.82
N LEU A 179 6.80 -1.21 5.55
CA LEU A 179 5.76 -2.12 5.12
C LEU A 179 6.22 -3.57 5.23
N THR A 180 5.39 -4.41 5.87
CA THR A 180 5.49 -5.88 5.83
C THR A 180 4.22 -6.49 5.26
N MET A 181 4.34 -7.64 4.61
CA MET A 181 3.21 -8.34 3.98
C MET A 181 3.09 -9.77 4.51
N GLY A 182 1.90 -10.28 4.56
CA GLY A 182 1.54 -11.43 5.37
C GLY A 182 1.50 -12.80 4.74
N ILE A 183 2.14 -13.06 3.63
CA ILE A 183 2.45 -14.42 3.20
C ILE A 183 3.88 -14.41 2.69
N ARG A 184 4.69 -15.42 3.04
CA ARG A 184 6.11 -15.52 2.65
C ARG A 184 6.33 -15.21 1.17
N GLU A 185 5.43 -15.68 0.33
CA GLU A 185 5.43 -15.42 -1.12
C GLU A 185 5.12 -13.96 -1.49
N GLN A 186 4.27 -13.28 -0.71
CA GLN A 186 3.96 -11.85 -0.91
C GLN A 186 5.11 -10.98 -0.41
N GLN A 187 5.77 -11.35 0.70
CA GLN A 187 6.98 -10.70 1.16
C GLN A 187 8.09 -10.76 0.12
N THR A 188 8.29 -11.92 -0.52
CA THR A 188 9.32 -12.09 -1.54
C THR A 188 9.10 -11.15 -2.73
N VAL A 189 7.85 -10.99 -3.19
CA VAL A 189 7.54 -10.05 -4.29
C VAL A 189 7.70 -8.60 -3.86
N LEU A 190 7.30 -8.24 -2.63
CA LEU A 190 7.51 -6.91 -2.09
C LEU A 190 9.02 -6.57 -1.99
N GLU A 191 9.81 -7.46 -1.42
CA GLU A 191 11.27 -7.25 -1.31
C GLU A 191 11.93 -7.15 -2.70
N LEU A 192 11.40 -7.88 -3.68
CA LEU A 192 11.84 -7.72 -5.06
C LEU A 192 11.49 -6.33 -5.63
N LEU A 193 10.27 -5.83 -5.39
CA LEU A 193 9.89 -4.49 -5.85
C LEU A 193 10.75 -3.42 -5.18
N LYS A 194 11.04 -3.55 -3.89
CA LYS A 194 11.99 -2.68 -3.18
C LYS A 194 13.42 -2.79 -3.75
N TYR A 195 13.86 -3.99 -4.11
CA TYR A 195 15.15 -4.21 -4.76
C TYR A 195 15.20 -3.51 -6.13
N LEU A 196 14.14 -3.62 -6.93
CA LEU A 196 14.02 -2.92 -8.22
C LEU A 196 14.08 -1.38 -8.05
N GLU A 197 13.42 -0.85 -7.03
CA GLU A 197 13.43 0.58 -6.72
C GLU A 197 14.84 1.11 -6.44
N ARG A 198 15.63 0.36 -5.68
CA ARG A 198 16.98 0.75 -5.24
C ARG A 198 18.07 0.39 -6.24
N GLY A 199 17.91 -0.72 -6.93
CA GLY A 199 18.93 -1.35 -7.76
C GLY A 199 18.66 -1.34 -9.27
N TYR A 200 17.72 -0.53 -9.77
CA TYR A 200 17.31 -0.57 -11.19
C TYR A 200 18.45 -0.31 -12.21
N VAL A 201 19.54 0.32 -11.81
CA VAL A 201 20.67 0.61 -12.72
C VAL A 201 21.42 -0.66 -13.11
N GLY A 202 21.77 -1.53 -12.15
CA GLY A 202 22.61 -2.72 -12.37
C GLY A 202 21.97 -4.04 -11.91
N GLY A 203 20.81 -4.00 -11.24
CA GLY A 203 20.21 -5.18 -10.60
C GLY A 203 19.73 -6.24 -11.58
N SER A 204 19.91 -7.51 -11.23
CA SER A 204 19.48 -8.67 -11.99
C SER A 204 18.47 -9.53 -11.21
N LEU A 205 17.67 -10.34 -11.93
CA LEU A 205 16.77 -11.28 -11.27
C LEU A 205 17.53 -12.35 -10.47
N THR A 206 18.73 -12.69 -10.89
CA THR A 206 19.58 -13.67 -10.21
C THR A 206 20.04 -13.12 -8.86
N GLU A 207 20.58 -11.90 -8.83
CA GLU A 207 20.95 -11.24 -7.58
C GLU A 207 19.76 -11.05 -6.64
N ALA A 208 18.61 -10.67 -7.19
CA ALA A 208 17.37 -10.57 -6.41
C ALA A 208 16.99 -11.91 -5.78
N ALA A 209 17.07 -13.01 -6.53
CA ALA A 209 16.76 -14.35 -6.03
C ALA A 209 17.73 -14.81 -4.94
N GLU A 210 19.01 -14.51 -5.08
CA GLU A 210 20.06 -14.77 -4.06
C GLU A 210 19.77 -14.00 -2.76
N LEU A 211 19.48 -12.69 -2.87
CA LEU A 211 19.13 -11.84 -1.72
C LEU A 211 17.86 -12.29 -1.01
N LEU A 212 16.89 -12.80 -1.76
CA LEU A 212 15.60 -13.28 -1.24
C LEU A 212 15.61 -14.76 -0.84
N HIS A 213 16.77 -15.43 -0.96
CA HIS A 213 16.94 -16.85 -0.65
C HIS A 213 15.90 -17.74 -1.32
N CYS A 214 15.67 -17.52 -2.63
CA CYS A 214 14.69 -18.28 -3.41
C CYS A 214 15.26 -18.69 -4.80
N ASP A 215 14.59 -19.66 -5.41
CA ASP A 215 14.94 -20.10 -6.76
C ASP A 215 14.56 -19.05 -7.82
N VAL A 216 15.46 -18.78 -8.78
CA VAL A 216 15.29 -17.76 -9.84
C VAL A 216 14.07 -18.07 -10.73
N ALA A 217 13.86 -19.34 -11.10
CA ALA A 217 12.76 -19.72 -11.96
C ALA A 217 11.41 -19.62 -11.21
N TRP A 218 11.40 -19.96 -9.93
CA TRP A 218 10.24 -19.75 -9.07
C TRP A 218 9.93 -18.25 -8.95
N LEU A 219 10.91 -17.40 -8.63
CA LEU A 219 10.76 -15.95 -8.51
C LEU A 219 10.21 -15.33 -9.80
N SER A 220 10.75 -15.73 -10.95
CA SER A 220 10.29 -15.27 -12.27
C SER A 220 8.81 -15.61 -12.52
N ARG A 221 8.38 -16.85 -12.22
CA ARG A 221 6.98 -17.25 -12.35
C ARG A 221 6.07 -16.48 -11.37
N GLU A 222 6.51 -16.32 -10.13
CA GLU A 222 5.73 -15.65 -9.09
C GLU A 222 5.52 -14.16 -9.38
N ILE A 223 6.57 -13.46 -9.85
CA ILE A 223 6.47 -12.09 -10.32
C ILE A 223 5.41 -11.98 -11.42
N LYS A 224 5.54 -12.80 -12.47
CA LYS A 224 4.61 -12.77 -13.60
C LYS A 224 3.19 -13.10 -13.19
N ARG A 225 3.02 -14.09 -12.28
CA ARG A 225 1.71 -14.48 -11.76
C ARG A 225 1.03 -13.34 -11.00
N ARG A 226 1.80 -12.58 -10.20
CA ARG A 226 1.24 -11.54 -9.32
C ARG A 226 1.12 -10.18 -9.98
N THR A 227 2.10 -9.81 -10.82
CA THR A 227 2.14 -8.47 -11.42
C THR A 227 1.63 -8.45 -12.86
N GLY A 228 1.40 -9.61 -13.46
CA GLY A 228 1.12 -9.75 -14.89
C GLY A 228 2.32 -9.45 -15.79
N ARG A 229 3.47 -9.08 -15.22
CA ARG A 229 4.69 -8.62 -15.92
C ARG A 229 5.90 -9.45 -15.54
N THR A 230 6.84 -9.56 -16.48
CA THR A 230 8.16 -10.13 -16.21
C THR A 230 9.03 -9.16 -15.41
N TYR A 231 10.08 -9.68 -14.75
CA TYR A 231 11.10 -8.86 -14.11
C TYR A 231 11.69 -7.81 -15.06
N THR A 232 12.03 -8.23 -16.30
CA THR A 232 12.59 -7.34 -17.31
C THR A 232 11.65 -6.19 -17.67
N GLU A 233 10.34 -6.46 -17.76
CA GLU A 233 9.34 -5.43 -18.04
C GLU A 233 9.20 -4.44 -16.88
N LEU A 234 9.24 -4.91 -15.64
CA LEU A 234 9.21 -4.06 -14.44
C LEU A 234 10.47 -3.19 -14.36
N LEU A 235 11.64 -3.80 -14.55
CA LEU A 235 12.92 -3.09 -14.57
C LEU A 235 12.96 -2.02 -15.66
N GLN A 236 12.51 -2.37 -16.87
CA GLN A 236 12.45 -1.45 -18.00
C GLN A 236 11.53 -0.26 -17.71
N GLU A 237 10.35 -0.52 -17.15
CA GLU A 237 9.40 0.53 -16.77
C GLU A 237 10.03 1.48 -15.74
N ARG A 238 10.66 0.96 -14.68
CA ARG A 238 11.31 1.79 -13.65
C ARG A 238 12.42 2.66 -14.22
N ARG A 239 13.27 2.10 -15.07
CA ARG A 239 14.35 2.85 -15.77
C ARG A 239 13.79 3.97 -16.64
N LEU A 240 12.72 3.70 -17.38
CA LEU A 240 12.09 4.69 -18.27
C LEU A 240 11.41 5.83 -17.50
N LEU A 241 10.75 5.52 -16.37
CA LEU A 241 10.16 6.54 -15.50
C LEU A 241 11.24 7.44 -14.89
N GLN A 242 12.34 6.86 -14.43
CA GLN A 242 13.47 7.63 -13.91
C GLN A 242 14.14 8.50 -15.01
N ALA A 243 14.26 7.96 -16.24
CA ALA A 243 14.75 8.73 -17.37
C ALA A 243 13.84 9.91 -17.71
N ALA A 244 12.52 9.70 -17.68
CA ALA A 244 11.54 10.76 -17.90
C ALA A 244 11.69 11.88 -16.86
N TRP A 245 11.80 11.50 -15.58
CA TRP A 245 12.04 12.45 -14.49
C TRP A 245 13.33 13.25 -14.69
N LEU A 246 14.45 12.59 -15.05
CA LEU A 246 15.72 13.28 -15.33
C LEU A 246 15.62 14.21 -16.53
N LEU A 247 14.89 13.83 -17.58
CA LEU A 247 14.64 14.68 -18.74
C LEU A 247 13.87 15.96 -18.39
N GLU A 248 12.96 15.88 -17.45
CA GLU A 248 12.12 16.99 -16.97
C GLU A 248 12.88 17.94 -16.03
N HIS A 249 13.75 17.38 -15.16
CA HIS A 249 14.32 18.11 -14.03
C HIS A 249 15.82 18.45 -14.22
N THR A 250 16.46 18.00 -15.29
CA THR A 250 17.88 18.23 -15.54
C THR A 250 18.17 18.60 -16.99
N ASN A 251 19.32 19.26 -17.20
CA ASN A 251 19.86 19.57 -18.53
C ASN A 251 20.93 18.56 -18.98
N GLN A 252 21.01 17.37 -18.37
CA GLN A 252 21.97 16.33 -18.73
C GLN A 252 21.77 15.89 -20.19
N ARG A 253 22.85 15.45 -20.85
CA ARG A 253 22.73 14.88 -22.19
C ARG A 253 21.89 13.63 -22.17
N ILE A 254 21.10 13.39 -23.21
CA ILE A 254 20.22 12.23 -23.30
C ILE A 254 21.01 10.91 -23.23
N SER A 255 22.23 10.88 -23.80
CA SER A 255 23.16 9.76 -23.68
C SER A 255 23.54 9.47 -22.22
N ASP A 256 23.82 10.53 -21.46
CA ASP A 256 24.25 10.41 -20.07
C ASP A 256 23.09 9.95 -19.18
N ILE A 257 21.87 10.44 -19.45
CA ILE A 257 20.65 9.95 -18.80
C ILE A 257 20.44 8.47 -19.11
N ALA A 258 20.58 8.06 -20.37
CA ALA A 258 20.43 6.65 -20.75
C ALA A 258 21.39 5.75 -19.95
N LEU A 259 22.68 6.14 -19.87
CA LEU A 259 23.69 5.44 -19.07
C LEU A 259 23.35 5.45 -17.58
N ALA A 260 22.97 6.60 -17.03
CA ALA A 260 22.65 6.77 -15.61
C ALA A 260 21.47 5.90 -15.16
N VAL A 261 20.52 5.62 -16.05
CA VAL A 261 19.38 4.73 -15.76
C VAL A 261 19.62 3.26 -16.17
N GLY A 262 20.86 2.90 -16.56
CA GLY A 262 21.27 1.52 -16.80
C GLY A 262 21.08 1.01 -18.24
N TYR A 263 21.10 1.89 -19.25
CA TYR A 263 21.13 1.51 -20.66
C TYR A 263 22.49 1.79 -21.30
N GLU A 264 23.26 0.76 -21.57
CA GLU A 264 24.54 0.88 -22.29
C GLU A 264 24.33 1.25 -23.77
N ASN A 265 23.24 0.76 -24.38
CA ASN A 265 22.91 1.04 -25.77
C ASN A 265 21.88 2.20 -25.87
N VAL A 266 22.39 3.38 -26.20
CA VAL A 266 21.58 4.60 -26.33
C VAL A 266 20.52 4.49 -27.44
N SER A 267 20.83 3.82 -28.56
CA SER A 267 19.85 3.62 -29.65
C SER A 267 18.69 2.74 -29.21
N TYR A 268 18.99 1.68 -28.44
CA TYR A 268 17.95 0.84 -27.82
C TYR A 268 17.10 1.66 -26.86
N PHE A 269 17.72 2.49 -26.01
CA PHE A 269 17.00 3.38 -25.09
C PHE A 269 16.03 4.29 -25.84
N HIS A 270 16.46 4.96 -26.92
CA HIS A 270 15.59 5.82 -27.73
C HIS A 270 14.37 5.07 -28.27
N ARG A 271 14.57 3.84 -28.75
CA ARG A 271 13.48 3.00 -29.30
C ARG A 271 12.43 2.65 -28.25
N ILE A 272 12.87 2.18 -27.06
CA ILE A 272 11.93 1.78 -26.00
C ILE A 272 11.27 2.98 -25.34
N PHE A 273 11.99 4.09 -25.15
CA PHE A 273 11.43 5.33 -24.63
C PHE A 273 10.30 5.83 -25.54
N ARG A 274 10.55 5.86 -26.87
CA ARG A 274 9.51 6.24 -27.83
C ARG A 274 8.32 5.27 -27.81
N LYS A 275 8.55 3.98 -27.64
CA LYS A 275 7.46 3.00 -27.50
C LYS A 275 6.61 3.28 -26.26
N ARG A 276 7.22 3.66 -25.15
CA ARG A 276 6.52 3.90 -23.87
C ARG A 276 5.79 5.24 -23.82
N PHE A 277 6.43 6.33 -24.30
CA PHE A 277 5.91 7.69 -24.18
C PHE A 277 5.37 8.27 -25.50
N SER A 278 5.35 7.46 -26.58
CA SER A 278 4.89 7.88 -27.92
C SER A 278 5.69 9.03 -28.54
N MET A 279 6.83 9.41 -27.95
CA MET A 279 7.73 10.46 -28.44
C MET A 279 9.17 10.19 -28.09
N SER A 280 10.09 10.86 -28.82
CA SER A 280 11.53 10.71 -28.53
C SER A 280 11.91 11.41 -27.21
N PRO A 281 12.99 11.00 -26.52
CA PRO A 281 13.46 11.66 -25.30
C PRO A 281 13.70 13.17 -25.49
N LYS A 282 14.20 13.60 -26.66
CA LYS A 282 14.37 15.03 -26.97
C LYS A 282 13.02 15.74 -27.01
N LYS A 283 12.06 15.21 -27.79
CA LYS A 283 10.73 15.80 -27.90
C LYS A 283 10.01 15.83 -26.56
N TYR A 284 10.22 14.80 -25.74
CA TYR A 284 9.67 14.71 -24.38
C TYR A 284 10.19 15.85 -23.49
N ARG A 285 11.50 16.14 -23.52
CA ARG A 285 12.12 17.27 -22.82
C ARG A 285 11.59 18.60 -23.31
N ASP A 286 11.49 18.77 -24.64
CA ASP A 286 11.11 20.05 -25.26
C ASP A 286 9.60 20.36 -25.12
N SER A 287 8.78 19.38 -24.71
CA SER A 287 7.32 19.52 -24.57
C SER A 287 6.88 19.98 -23.17
N ARG A 288 7.85 20.28 -22.30
CA ARG A 288 7.59 20.71 -20.90
C ARG A 288 8.37 22.00 -20.53
#